data_49d019d89c1422193928718f16591a72
#
_entry.id   49d019d89c1422193928718f16591a72
#
_cell.length_a   1.000
_cell.length_b   1.000
_cell.length_c   1.000
_cell.angle_alpha   90.00
_cell.angle_beta   90.00
_cell.angle_gamma   90.00
#
_symmetry.space_group_name_H-M   'P 1'
#
loop_
_entity.id
_entity.type
_entity.pdbx_description
1 polymer ?
#
loop_
_entity_poly.entity_id
_entity_poly.type
_entity_poly.pdbx_seq_one_letter_code
_entity_poly.pdbx_strand_id
1 'polypeptide(L)'
;MSDELKYHYRYPHPSVTTDCIIFGFDTTGLKVLLIERGNDPYKGHWAFPGGFLDMNESAEEGALRELQEETGLTDVRVEQLHTYSTPGRDPRERVISIAHLSLVPLREVKAADDAARARWFPIDKVPPLAFDHDLMLADALQRLSVLLQGTPAPQPTPERMAA
;
A
#
# COMPACT_ATOMS: atom_id res chain seq x y z
N MET A 1 -29.45 -8.99 -10.28
CA MET A 1 -28.16 -9.40 -10.87
C MET A 1 -27.79 -10.77 -10.34
N SER A 2 -27.43 -11.66 -11.22
CA SER A 2 -27.02 -12.99 -10.79
C SER A 2 -25.61 -12.91 -10.19
N ASP A 3 -25.45 -13.52 -9.02
CA ASP A 3 -24.15 -13.67 -8.39
C ASP A 3 -23.38 -14.86 -8.99
N GLU A 4 -23.48 -15.02 -10.31
CA GLU A 4 -22.78 -16.11 -10.98
C GLU A 4 -21.26 -15.95 -10.85
N LEU A 5 -20.63 -17.00 -10.34
CA LEU A 5 -19.18 -17.06 -10.27
C LEU A 5 -18.60 -17.22 -11.67
N LYS A 6 -17.73 -16.28 -12.06
CA LYS A 6 -17.07 -16.35 -13.39
C LYS A 6 -15.88 -17.28 -13.42
N TYR A 7 -15.28 -17.55 -12.25
CA TYR A 7 -14.05 -18.32 -12.16
C TYR A 7 -14.26 -19.50 -11.20
N HIS A 8 -13.84 -20.66 -11.65
CA HIS A 8 -13.94 -21.91 -10.88
C HIS A 8 -12.57 -22.57 -10.89
N TYR A 9 -12.07 -22.93 -9.71
CA TYR A 9 -10.74 -23.50 -9.57
C TYR A 9 -10.81 -24.86 -8.86
N ARG A 10 -9.91 -25.76 -9.29
CA ARG A 10 -9.77 -27.05 -8.63
C ARG A 10 -9.21 -26.92 -7.22
N TYR A 11 -8.32 -25.95 -7.01
CA TYR A 11 -7.66 -25.71 -5.74
C TYR A 11 -7.94 -24.28 -5.26
N PRO A 12 -7.98 -24.06 -3.95
CA PRO A 12 -8.13 -22.68 -3.42
C PRO A 12 -7.02 -21.77 -3.91
N HIS A 13 -7.36 -20.54 -4.22
CA HIS A 13 -6.42 -19.52 -4.65
C HIS A 13 -6.47 -18.33 -3.68
N PRO A 14 -5.33 -17.79 -3.26
CA PRO A 14 -5.33 -16.53 -2.53
C PRO A 14 -5.67 -15.39 -3.48
N SER A 15 -6.28 -14.33 -2.93
CA SER A 15 -6.43 -13.08 -3.64
C SER A 15 -5.17 -12.24 -3.45
N VAL A 16 -4.86 -11.39 -4.42
CA VAL A 16 -3.70 -10.51 -4.36
C VAL A 16 -4.17 -9.06 -4.39
N THR A 17 -3.71 -8.29 -3.42
CA THR A 17 -3.87 -6.84 -3.40
C THR A 17 -2.53 -6.16 -3.64
N THR A 18 -2.58 -4.90 -4.03
CA THR A 18 -1.40 -4.07 -4.17
C THR A 18 -1.67 -2.76 -3.44
N ASP A 19 -0.70 -2.30 -2.66
CA ASP A 19 -0.83 -1.12 -1.81
C ASP A 19 0.30 -0.14 -2.09
N CYS A 20 -0.01 1.15 -1.94
CA CYS A 20 0.94 2.24 -2.13
C CYS A 20 1.22 2.95 -0.81
N ILE A 21 2.46 2.91 -0.36
CA ILE A 21 2.92 3.70 0.78
C ILE A 21 3.64 4.91 0.23
N ILE A 22 2.92 6.03 0.15
CA ILE A 22 3.42 7.25 -0.46
C ILE A 22 3.76 8.25 0.63
N PHE A 23 5.04 8.56 0.74
CA PHE A 23 5.50 9.63 1.62
C PHE A 23 5.55 10.94 0.84
N GLY A 24 5.12 12.00 1.47
CA GLY A 24 5.19 13.36 0.93
C GLY A 24 5.97 14.26 1.86
N PHE A 25 6.71 15.20 1.30
CA PHE A 25 7.48 16.12 2.11
C PHE A 25 7.24 17.56 1.67
N ASP A 26 7.26 18.45 2.63
CA ASP A 26 7.27 19.89 2.45
C ASP A 26 8.12 20.53 3.55
N THR A 27 8.06 21.84 3.67
CA THR A 27 8.84 22.58 4.69
C THR A 27 8.41 22.24 6.13
N THR A 28 7.24 21.62 6.33
CA THR A 28 6.74 21.25 7.65
C THR A 28 7.13 19.85 8.07
N GLY A 29 7.65 19.03 7.16
CA GLY A 29 8.13 17.70 7.49
C GLY A 29 7.60 16.60 6.58
N LEU A 30 7.75 15.38 7.06
CA LEU A 30 7.37 14.16 6.33
C LEU A 30 5.94 13.74 6.69
N LYS A 31 5.18 13.39 5.66
CA LYS A 31 3.80 12.93 5.78
C LYS A 31 3.58 11.66 5.01
N VAL A 32 2.53 10.95 5.34
CA VAL A 32 2.11 9.73 4.62
C VAL A 32 0.69 9.89 4.13
N LEU A 33 0.44 9.38 2.92
CA LEU A 33 -0.88 9.45 2.28
C LEU A 33 -1.73 8.27 2.71
N LEU A 34 -2.91 8.56 3.23
CA LEU A 34 -3.85 7.54 3.67
C LEU A 34 -5.25 7.84 3.11
N ILE A 35 -6.04 6.79 2.98
CA ILE A 35 -7.46 6.89 2.65
C ILE A 35 -8.29 6.37 3.81
N GLU A 36 -9.48 6.93 4.01
CA GLU A 36 -10.42 6.43 5.01
C GLU A 36 -11.30 5.35 4.37
N ARG A 37 -11.37 4.20 5.02
CA ARG A 37 -12.20 3.12 4.53
C ARG A 37 -13.68 3.45 4.70
N GLY A 38 -14.44 3.36 3.60
CA GLY A 38 -15.87 3.60 3.60
C GLY A 38 -16.72 2.36 3.89
N ASN A 39 -16.11 1.17 3.91
CA ASN A 39 -16.82 -0.10 4.08
C ASN A 39 -16.11 -1.03 5.06
N ASP A 40 -16.87 -1.95 5.66
CA ASP A 40 -16.28 -3.01 6.46
C ASP A 40 -15.54 -4.01 5.58
N PRO A 41 -14.48 -4.67 6.09
CA PRO A 41 -13.94 -4.55 7.43
C PRO A 41 -13.18 -3.24 7.65
N TYR A 42 -13.05 -2.86 8.90
CA TYR A 42 -12.33 -1.65 9.32
C TYR A 42 -12.92 -0.34 8.81
N LYS A 43 -14.25 -0.27 8.62
CA LYS A 43 -14.89 0.98 8.24
C LYS A 43 -14.50 2.11 9.19
N GLY A 44 -14.11 3.26 8.63
CA GLY A 44 -13.68 4.42 9.41
C GLY A 44 -12.22 4.41 9.80
N HIS A 45 -11.52 3.27 9.66
CA HIS A 45 -10.07 3.22 9.81
C HIS A 45 -9.40 3.73 8.54
N TRP A 46 -8.15 4.15 8.70
CA TRP A 46 -7.35 4.62 7.58
C TRP A 46 -6.46 3.50 7.05
N ALA A 47 -6.15 3.57 5.77
CA ALA A 47 -5.38 2.55 5.08
C ALA A 47 -4.54 3.17 3.98
N PHE A 48 -3.56 2.44 3.49
CA PHE A 48 -2.84 2.86 2.29
C PHE A 48 -3.77 2.74 1.07
N PRO A 49 -3.62 3.65 0.09
CA PRO A 49 -4.28 3.46 -1.20
C PRO A 49 -3.92 2.10 -1.79
N GLY A 50 -4.91 1.37 -2.27
CA GLY A 50 -4.68 0.04 -2.82
C GLY A 50 -5.98 -0.73 -2.98
N GLY A 51 -5.86 -1.90 -3.56
CA GLY A 51 -7.00 -2.77 -3.81
C GLY A 51 -6.60 -4.04 -4.53
N PHE A 52 -7.59 -4.80 -4.94
CA PHE A 52 -7.38 -6.07 -5.61
C PHE A 52 -6.78 -5.89 -6.99
N LEU A 53 -5.81 -6.74 -7.31
CA LEU A 53 -5.13 -6.72 -8.59
C LEU A 53 -6.06 -7.22 -9.69
N ASP A 54 -6.09 -6.52 -10.82
CA ASP A 54 -6.81 -6.96 -12.00
C ASP A 54 -6.01 -8.03 -12.75
N MET A 55 -6.71 -8.85 -13.52
CA MET A 55 -6.09 -10.01 -14.20
C MET A 55 -5.07 -9.62 -15.27
N ASN A 56 -5.15 -8.40 -15.80
CA ASN A 56 -4.33 -7.97 -16.93
C ASN A 56 -3.28 -6.93 -16.55
N GLU A 57 -2.97 -6.79 -15.26
CA GLU A 57 -2.01 -5.79 -14.81
C GLU A 57 -0.95 -6.41 -13.90
N SER A 58 0.24 -5.81 -13.93
CA SER A 58 1.28 -6.15 -12.96
C SER A 58 0.95 -5.53 -11.59
N ALA A 59 1.65 -5.98 -10.55
CA ALA A 59 1.47 -5.40 -9.22
C ALA A 59 1.75 -3.90 -9.20
N GLU A 60 2.80 -3.45 -9.88
CA GLU A 60 3.14 -2.03 -9.98
C GLU A 60 2.05 -1.25 -10.71
N GLU A 61 1.57 -1.76 -11.84
CA GLU A 61 0.48 -1.13 -12.58
C GLU A 61 -0.79 -1.01 -11.75
N GLY A 62 -1.14 -2.07 -11.03
CA GLY A 62 -2.29 -2.08 -10.14
C GLY A 62 -2.16 -1.08 -9.00
N ALA A 63 -0.97 -0.98 -8.42
CA ALA A 63 -0.69 -0.02 -7.35
C ALA A 63 -0.91 1.41 -7.84
N LEU A 64 -0.39 1.75 -9.00
CA LEU A 64 -0.53 3.10 -9.58
C LEU A 64 -1.97 3.38 -10.00
N ARG A 65 -2.67 2.40 -10.53
CA ARG A 65 -4.09 2.54 -10.88
C ARG A 65 -4.93 2.83 -9.65
N GLU A 66 -4.78 2.05 -8.58
CA GLU A 66 -5.51 2.26 -7.33
C GLU A 66 -5.17 3.62 -6.70
N LEU A 67 -3.90 4.00 -6.74
CA LEU A 67 -3.46 5.30 -6.23
C LEU A 67 -4.19 6.45 -6.95
N GLN A 68 -4.26 6.38 -8.27
CA GLN A 68 -4.95 7.39 -9.07
C GLN A 68 -6.46 7.38 -8.80
N GLU A 69 -7.08 6.20 -8.76
CA GLU A 69 -8.52 6.07 -8.53
C GLU A 69 -8.93 6.61 -7.16
N GLU A 70 -8.13 6.37 -6.14
CA GLU A 70 -8.49 6.72 -4.76
C GLU A 70 -8.03 8.11 -4.32
N THR A 71 -6.98 8.64 -4.92
CA THR A 71 -6.37 9.90 -4.46
C THR A 71 -6.17 10.95 -5.55
N GLY A 72 -6.30 10.56 -6.81
CA GLY A 72 -6.03 11.44 -7.95
C GLY A 72 -4.55 11.63 -8.27
N LEU A 73 -3.63 11.04 -7.50
CA LEU A 73 -2.19 11.17 -7.78
C LEU A 73 -1.78 10.44 -9.04
N THR A 74 -1.00 11.13 -9.88
CA THR A 74 -0.37 10.59 -11.07
C THR A 74 1.11 10.97 -11.07
N ASP A 75 1.86 10.45 -12.03
CA ASP A 75 3.31 10.75 -12.19
C ASP A 75 4.11 10.40 -10.94
N VAL A 76 3.78 9.26 -10.34
CA VAL A 76 4.49 8.71 -9.19
C VAL A 76 5.22 7.45 -9.63
N ARG A 77 6.48 7.35 -9.24
CA ARG A 77 7.27 6.13 -9.41
C ARG A 77 7.29 5.38 -8.09
N VAL A 78 6.99 4.10 -8.15
CA VAL A 78 6.99 3.24 -6.96
C VAL A 78 8.00 2.11 -7.14
N GLU A 79 8.53 1.64 -6.04
CA GLU A 79 9.32 0.41 -6.00
C GLU A 79 8.69 -0.55 -5.01
N GLN A 80 8.80 -1.84 -5.27
CA GLN A 80 8.27 -2.83 -4.36
C GLN A 80 9.01 -2.79 -3.03
N LEU A 81 8.26 -2.69 -1.95
CA LEU A 81 8.81 -2.72 -0.60
C LEU A 81 8.91 -4.14 -0.09
N HIS A 82 7.80 -4.86 -0.06
CA HIS A 82 7.73 -6.18 0.54
C HIS A 82 6.38 -6.82 0.20
N THR A 83 6.31 -8.13 0.33
CA THR A 83 5.07 -8.89 0.18
C THR A 83 4.58 -9.35 1.55
N TYR A 84 3.37 -8.98 1.92
CA TYR A 84 2.76 -9.30 3.20
C TYR A 84 1.80 -10.46 3.01
N SER A 85 2.15 -11.61 3.58
CA SER A 85 1.45 -12.85 3.30
C SER A 85 1.10 -13.66 4.55
N THR A 86 1.10 -13.04 5.72
CA THR A 86 0.73 -13.73 6.96
C THR A 86 -0.72 -14.20 6.89
N PRO A 87 -1.00 -15.49 7.13
CA PRO A 87 -2.39 -15.96 7.19
C PRO A 87 -3.20 -15.18 8.24
N GLY A 88 -4.41 -14.80 7.89
CA GLY A 88 -5.28 -14.06 8.78
C GLY A 88 -5.07 -12.55 8.80
N ARG A 89 -4.11 -12.02 8.04
CA ARG A 89 -3.88 -10.57 7.99
C ARG A 89 -5.11 -9.79 7.53
N ASP A 90 -5.92 -10.40 6.67
CA ASP A 90 -7.20 -9.87 6.21
C ASP A 90 -8.30 -10.81 6.69
N PRO A 91 -9.32 -10.33 7.43
CA PRO A 91 -10.35 -11.21 7.97
C PRO A 91 -11.32 -11.77 6.92
N ARG A 92 -11.36 -11.20 5.72
CA ARG A 92 -12.32 -11.62 4.69
C ARG A 92 -11.95 -12.94 4.05
N GLU A 93 -10.65 -13.11 3.71
CA GLU A 93 -10.16 -14.27 2.99
C GLU A 93 -8.63 -14.30 3.01
N ARG A 94 -8.05 -15.28 2.32
CA ARG A 94 -6.60 -15.38 2.16
C ARG A 94 -6.13 -14.31 1.17
N VAL A 95 -5.58 -13.22 1.68
CA VAL A 95 -5.13 -12.08 0.87
C VAL A 95 -3.64 -11.85 1.07
N ILE A 96 -2.91 -11.80 -0.03
CA ILE A 96 -1.49 -11.45 -0.08
C ILE A 96 -1.39 -10.04 -0.63
N SER A 97 -0.73 -9.14 0.09
CA SER A 97 -0.53 -7.76 -0.35
C SER A 97 0.90 -7.54 -0.81
N ILE A 98 1.04 -6.94 -1.98
CA ILE A 98 2.32 -6.50 -2.51
C ILE A 98 2.40 -4.99 -2.30
N ALA A 99 3.24 -4.56 -1.37
CA ALA A 99 3.37 -3.15 -1.00
C ALA A 99 4.45 -2.45 -1.80
N HIS A 100 4.17 -1.21 -2.16
CA HIS A 100 5.06 -0.34 -2.94
C HIS A 100 5.32 0.94 -2.19
N LEU A 101 6.47 1.52 -2.41
CA LEU A 101 6.97 2.70 -1.70
C LEU A 101 7.34 3.81 -2.67
N SER A 102 7.03 5.05 -2.31
CA SER A 102 7.50 6.23 -3.02
C SER A 102 7.67 7.41 -2.07
N LEU A 103 8.52 8.34 -2.45
CA LEU A 103 8.69 9.63 -1.78
C LEU A 103 8.52 10.73 -2.82
N VAL A 104 7.58 11.64 -2.57
CA VAL A 104 7.25 12.71 -3.52
C VAL A 104 7.17 14.04 -2.78
N PRO A 105 7.37 15.18 -3.48
CA PRO A 105 6.98 16.46 -2.92
C PRO A 105 5.47 16.46 -2.64
N LEU A 106 5.07 17.10 -1.55
CA LEU A 106 3.66 17.11 -1.16
C LEU A 106 2.79 17.71 -2.27
N ARG A 107 1.71 17.04 -2.59
CA ARG A 107 0.75 17.43 -3.62
C ARG A 107 -0.66 17.34 -3.08
N GLU A 108 -1.57 18.09 -3.67
CA GLU A 108 -2.99 17.96 -3.33
C GLU A 108 -3.53 16.60 -3.73
N VAL A 109 -4.39 16.06 -2.88
CA VAL A 109 -5.08 14.78 -3.13
C VAL A 109 -6.58 14.99 -2.96
N LYS A 110 -7.36 14.15 -3.65
CA LYS A 110 -8.81 14.16 -3.54
C LYS A 110 -9.28 12.71 -3.40
N ALA A 111 -10.18 12.49 -2.44
CA ALA A 111 -10.85 11.20 -2.38
C ALA A 111 -11.69 10.99 -3.64
N ALA A 112 -11.61 9.79 -4.18
CA ALA A 112 -12.37 9.38 -5.36
C ALA A 112 -12.89 7.96 -5.13
N ASP A 113 -13.87 7.56 -5.93
CA ASP A 113 -14.49 6.24 -5.87
C ASP A 113 -14.99 5.89 -4.47
N ASP A 114 -14.61 4.74 -3.94
CA ASP A 114 -15.14 4.18 -2.69
C ASP A 114 -14.44 4.73 -1.43
N ALA A 115 -13.38 5.51 -1.58
CA ALA A 115 -12.71 6.12 -0.45
C ALA A 115 -13.56 7.26 0.10
N ALA A 116 -13.82 7.25 1.41
CA ALA A 116 -14.56 8.32 2.05
C ALA A 116 -13.75 9.61 2.09
N ARG A 117 -12.44 9.50 2.35
CA ARG A 117 -11.51 10.63 2.37
C ARG A 117 -10.10 10.18 1.99
N ALA A 118 -9.30 11.12 1.44
CA ALA A 118 -7.89 10.94 1.21
C ALA A 118 -7.15 12.12 1.84
N ARG A 119 -6.10 11.84 2.63
CA ARG A 119 -5.37 12.89 3.35
C ARG A 119 -3.92 12.53 3.58
N TRP A 120 -3.10 13.58 3.67
CA TRP A 120 -1.73 13.47 4.18
C TRP A 120 -1.74 13.62 5.69
N PHE A 121 -1.03 12.70 6.37
CA PHE A 121 -0.88 12.74 7.82
C PHE A 121 0.59 12.90 8.19
N PRO A 122 0.92 13.81 9.11
CA PRO A 122 2.27 13.82 9.69
C PRO A 122 2.62 12.43 10.24
N ILE A 123 3.87 12.03 10.07
CA ILE A 123 4.32 10.69 10.47
C ILE A 123 4.10 10.43 11.97
N ASP A 124 4.20 11.47 12.79
CA ASP A 124 4.01 11.37 14.24
C ASP A 124 2.54 11.47 14.68
N LYS A 125 1.61 11.61 13.74
CA LYS A 125 0.17 11.78 14.04
C LYS A 125 -0.70 10.90 13.15
N VAL A 126 -0.25 9.67 12.93
CA VAL A 126 -0.98 8.72 12.09
C VAL A 126 -2.17 8.16 12.87
N PRO A 127 -3.38 8.16 12.27
CA PRO A 127 -4.57 7.60 12.92
C PRO A 127 -4.51 6.06 12.95
N PRO A 128 -5.47 5.40 13.64
CA PRO A 128 -5.53 3.94 13.61
C PRO A 128 -5.66 3.40 12.20
N LEU A 129 -4.79 2.46 11.85
CA LEU A 129 -4.73 1.86 10.53
C LEU A 129 -5.49 0.53 10.47
N ALA A 130 -6.01 0.22 9.29
CA ALA A 130 -6.70 -1.04 9.02
C ALA A 130 -5.69 -2.17 8.83
N PHE A 131 -6.15 -3.41 8.99
CA PHE A 131 -5.37 -4.63 8.73
C PHE A 131 -4.03 -4.59 9.49
N ASP A 132 -2.95 -4.98 8.80
CA ASP A 132 -1.57 -4.92 9.29
C ASP A 132 -0.80 -3.71 8.73
N HIS A 133 -1.52 -2.66 8.33
CA HIS A 133 -0.91 -1.49 7.72
C HIS A 133 0.04 -0.73 8.67
N ASP A 134 -0.15 -0.85 9.99
CA ASP A 134 0.79 -0.30 10.97
C ASP A 134 2.17 -0.97 10.86
N LEU A 135 2.21 -2.30 10.67
CA LEU A 135 3.46 -3.01 10.41
C LEU A 135 4.08 -2.58 9.08
N MET A 136 3.26 -2.44 8.05
CA MET A 136 3.71 -2.01 6.73
C MET A 136 4.32 -0.60 6.79
N LEU A 137 3.71 0.30 7.57
CA LEU A 137 4.24 1.65 7.75
C LEU A 137 5.60 1.63 8.45
N ALA A 138 5.75 0.82 9.50
CA ALA A 138 7.03 0.69 10.21
C ALA A 138 8.14 0.22 9.27
N ASP A 139 7.85 -0.78 8.46
CA ASP A 139 8.81 -1.31 7.47
C ASP A 139 9.16 -0.24 6.42
N ALA A 140 8.17 0.50 5.97
CA ALA A 140 8.36 1.56 4.98
C ALA A 140 9.23 2.70 5.52
N LEU A 141 8.98 3.11 6.76
CA LEU A 141 9.77 4.15 7.41
C LEU A 141 11.23 3.72 7.57
N GLN A 142 11.45 2.48 7.92
CA GLN A 142 12.81 1.94 8.03
C GLN A 142 13.52 1.96 6.67
N ARG A 143 12.85 1.53 5.61
CA ARG A 143 13.40 1.57 4.25
C ARG A 143 13.69 3.00 3.82
N LEU A 144 12.77 3.91 4.07
CA LEU A 144 12.93 5.32 3.72
C LEU A 144 14.11 5.95 4.45
N SER A 145 14.30 5.62 5.74
CA SER A 145 15.42 6.10 6.53
C SER A 145 16.76 5.72 5.88
N VAL A 146 16.89 4.48 5.43
CA VAL A 146 18.09 4.02 4.74
C VAL A 146 18.33 4.79 3.44
N LEU A 147 17.26 4.99 2.65
CA LEU A 147 17.36 5.72 1.38
C LEU A 147 17.76 7.19 1.57
N LEU A 148 17.20 7.84 2.58
CA LEU A 148 17.45 9.26 2.85
C LEU A 148 18.85 9.53 3.45
N GLN A 149 19.48 8.54 4.08
CA GLN A 149 20.82 8.68 4.62
C GLN A 149 21.89 8.73 3.52
N GLY A 150 21.50 8.46 2.27
CA GLY A 150 22.45 8.43 1.16
C GLY A 150 23.53 7.37 1.29
N THR A 151 23.38 6.44 2.23
CA THR A 151 24.29 5.32 2.41
C THR A 151 23.86 4.23 1.44
N PRO A 152 24.73 3.80 0.52
CA PRO A 152 24.41 2.67 -0.32
C PRO A 152 24.03 1.48 0.56
N ALA A 153 23.01 0.73 0.17
CA ALA A 153 22.69 -0.51 0.86
C ALA A 153 23.96 -1.35 0.95
N PRO A 154 24.27 -1.99 2.11
CA PRO A 154 25.44 -2.85 2.21
C PRO A 154 25.40 -3.88 1.09
N GLN A 155 26.54 -4.10 0.45
CA GLN A 155 26.64 -5.16 -0.54
C GLN A 155 26.23 -6.49 0.14
N PRO A 156 25.34 -7.26 -0.48
CA PRO A 156 24.91 -8.52 0.12
C PRO A 156 26.13 -9.46 0.25
N THR A 157 26.32 -10.00 1.44
CA THR A 157 27.31 -11.06 1.66
C THR A 157 26.77 -12.38 1.08
N PRO A 158 27.64 -13.37 0.83
CA PRO A 158 27.16 -14.69 0.39
C PRO A 158 26.11 -15.30 1.34
N GLU A 159 26.26 -15.12 2.65
CA GLU A 159 25.26 -15.60 3.61
C GLU A 159 23.93 -14.88 3.47
N ARG A 160 23.94 -13.58 3.22
CA ARG A 160 22.70 -12.81 3.00
C ARG A 160 22.00 -13.20 1.71
N MET A 161 22.76 -13.53 0.68
CA MET A 161 22.21 -13.96 -0.58
C MET A 161 21.62 -15.38 -0.51
N ALA A 162 22.14 -16.21 0.38
CA ALA A 162 21.66 -17.58 0.59
C ALA A 162 20.45 -17.67 1.52
N ALA A 163 20.13 -16.61 2.23
CA ALA A 163 19.04 -16.60 3.21
C ALA A 163 17.65 -16.46 2.58
#